data_19d28ff438c7588c210fff18ac30278a
#
_entry.id   19d28ff438c7588c210fff18ac30278a
#
_cell.length_a   1.000
_cell.length_b   1.000
_cell.length_c   1.000
_cell.angle_alpha   90.00
_cell.angle_beta   90.00
_cell.angle_gamma   90.00
#
_symmetry.space_group_name_H-M   'P 1'
#
loop_
_entity.id
_entity.type
_entity.pdbx_description
1 polymer ?
#
loop_
_entity_poly.entity_id
_entity_poly.type
_entity_poly.pdbx_seq_one_letter_code
_entity_poly.pdbx_strand_id
1 'polypeptide(L)' 'MKAIAAGQVLFSDWFKGYGLLVIVKHDKDYMSLYAYNQSLYQTKGDWVSAGDVLATVGKSGG' A
#
# COMPACT_ATOMS: atom_id res chain seq x y z
N MET A 1 -0.22 8.65 0.92
CA MET A 1 0.12 7.81 -0.26
C MET A 1 -1.16 7.25 -0.86
N LYS A 2 -1.30 7.39 -2.14
CA LYS A 2 -2.53 7.01 -2.84
C LYS A 2 -2.27 5.91 -3.85
N ALA A 3 -3.28 5.09 -4.10
CA ALA A 3 -3.19 4.05 -5.12
C ALA A 3 -3.05 4.67 -6.51
N ILE A 4 -2.13 4.15 -7.31
CA ILE A 4 -1.91 4.64 -8.67
C ILE A 4 -2.96 4.09 -9.65
N ALA A 5 -3.59 2.99 -9.28
CA ALA A 5 -4.62 2.34 -10.10
C ALA A 5 -5.50 1.48 -9.20
N ALA A 6 -6.66 1.10 -9.70
CA ALA A 6 -7.55 0.20 -8.98
C ALA A 6 -6.89 -1.16 -8.77
N GLY A 7 -7.24 -1.82 -7.68
CA GLY A 7 -6.69 -3.14 -7.37
C GLY A 7 -7.17 -3.67 -6.04
N GLN A 8 -6.56 -4.75 -5.59
CA GLN A 8 -6.87 -5.36 -4.31
C GLN A 8 -5.62 -5.38 -3.44
N VAL A 9 -5.78 -5.02 -2.18
CA VAL A 9 -4.68 -5.03 -1.22
C VAL A 9 -4.32 -6.47 -0.88
N LEU A 10 -3.09 -6.85 -1.19
CA LEU A 10 -2.57 -8.18 -0.87
C LEU A 10 -1.90 -8.22 0.49
N PHE A 11 -1.30 -7.11 0.90
CA PHE A 11 -0.56 -7.03 2.14
C PHE A 11 -0.65 -5.61 2.69
N SER A 12 -0.88 -5.50 3.99
CA SER A 12 -0.96 -4.20 4.67
C SER A 12 -0.54 -4.40 6.12
N ASP A 13 0.77 -4.29 6.38
CA ASP A 13 1.32 -4.53 7.71
C ASP A 13 2.77 -4.08 7.75
N TRP A 14 3.39 -4.21 8.92
CA TRP A 14 4.82 -3.97 9.08
C TRP A 14 5.61 -5.10 8.45
N PHE A 15 6.66 -4.75 7.73
CA PHE A 15 7.54 -5.74 7.12
C PHE A 15 9.00 -5.31 7.31
N LYS A 16 9.82 -6.22 7.78
CA LYS A 16 11.23 -5.93 8.09
C LYS A 16 11.94 -5.36 6.88
N GLY A 17 12.58 -4.22 7.05
CA GLY A 17 13.31 -3.54 5.98
C GLY A 17 12.46 -2.54 5.20
N TYR A 18 11.12 -2.60 5.33
CA TYR A 18 10.21 -1.73 4.60
C TYR A 18 9.33 -0.87 5.51
N GLY A 19 9.29 -1.18 6.80
CA GLY A 19 8.39 -0.51 7.72
C GLY A 19 6.94 -0.92 7.46
N LEU A 20 6.02 0.03 7.53
CA LEU A 20 4.63 -0.23 7.18
C LEU A 20 4.52 -0.28 5.65
N LEU A 21 4.13 -1.43 5.16
CA LEU A 21 4.12 -1.75 3.73
C LEU A 21 2.72 -2.10 3.26
N VAL A 22 2.34 -1.54 2.12
CA VAL A 22 1.10 -1.93 1.42
C VAL A 22 1.47 -2.44 0.06
N ILE A 23 0.93 -3.60 -0.31
CA ILE A 23 1.08 -4.17 -1.65
C ILE A 23 -0.31 -4.27 -2.27
N VAL A 24 -0.47 -3.67 -3.44
CA VAL A 24 -1.73 -3.68 -4.18
C VAL A 24 -1.54 -4.45 -5.48
N LYS A 25 -2.38 -5.44 -5.70
CA LYS A 25 -2.39 -6.20 -6.95
C LYS A 25 -3.40 -5.58 -7.91
N HIS A 26 -2.93 -5.14 -9.07
CA HIS A 26 -3.77 -4.49 -10.08
C HIS A 26 -4.33 -5.49 -11.08
N ASP A 27 -3.49 -6.44 -11.51
CA ASP A 27 -3.91 -7.58 -12.31
C ASP A 27 -2.91 -8.72 -12.07
N LYS A 28 -3.01 -9.79 -12.84
CA LYS A 28 -2.17 -10.98 -12.59
C LYS A 28 -0.67 -10.73 -12.75
N ASP A 29 -0.30 -9.70 -13.50
CA ASP A 29 1.10 -9.42 -13.80
C ASP A 29 1.62 -8.10 -13.22
N TYR A 30 0.77 -7.36 -12.53
CA TYR A 30 1.14 -6.02 -12.10
C TYR A 30 0.75 -5.74 -10.66
N MET A 31 1.73 -5.40 -9.85
CA MET A 31 1.56 -5.06 -8.44
C MET A 31 2.31 -3.78 -8.13
N SER A 32 1.79 -3.01 -7.18
CA SER A 32 2.45 -1.81 -6.67
C SER A 32 2.78 -2.00 -5.20
N LEU A 33 3.95 -1.53 -4.80
CA LEU A 33 4.41 -1.56 -3.41
C LEU A 33 4.55 -0.14 -2.89
N TYR A 34 4.08 0.09 -1.67
CA TYR A 34 4.15 1.40 -1.01
C TYR A 34 4.75 1.19 0.38
N ALA A 35 6.02 1.55 0.54
CA ALA A 35 6.79 1.28 1.76
C ALA A 35 7.05 2.55 2.57
N TYR A 36 7.55 2.36 3.79
CA TYR A 36 7.96 3.45 4.68
C TYR A 36 6.81 4.37 5.05
N ASN A 37 5.62 3.82 5.22
CA ASN A 37 4.45 4.60 5.58
C ASN A 37 4.41 4.83 7.09
N GLN A 38 3.77 5.90 7.50
CA GLN A 38 3.57 6.20 8.92
C GLN A 38 2.32 5.51 9.46
N SER A 39 1.27 5.46 8.68
CA SER A 39 0.00 4.82 9.05
C SER A 39 -0.59 4.13 7.83
N LEU A 40 -1.36 3.07 8.08
CA LEU A 40 -2.05 2.32 7.02
C LEU A 40 -3.55 2.49 7.19
N TYR A 41 -4.26 2.73 6.09
CA TYR A 41 -5.71 2.92 6.10
C TYR A 41 -6.48 1.77 5.47
N GLN A 42 -5.79 0.86 4.79
CA GLN A 42 -6.42 -0.28 4.13
C GLN A 42 -5.93 -1.56 4.77
N THR A 43 -6.71 -2.62 4.66
CA THR A 43 -6.33 -3.93 5.17
C THR A 43 -6.29 -4.94 4.04
N LYS A 44 -5.60 -6.05 4.29
CA LYS A 44 -5.50 -7.15 3.32
C LYS A 44 -6.89 -7.57 2.88
N GLY A 45 -7.07 -7.66 1.58
CA GLY A 45 -8.35 -8.04 0.97
C GLY A 45 -9.22 -6.88 0.53
N ASP A 46 -8.91 -5.66 0.98
CA ASP A 46 -9.69 -4.49 0.57
C ASP A 46 -9.50 -4.19 -0.93
N TRP A 47 -10.58 -3.76 -1.56
CA TRP A 47 -10.53 -3.28 -2.93
C TRP A 47 -10.38 -1.77 -2.92
N VAL A 48 -9.49 -1.25 -3.76
CA VAL A 48 -9.22 0.19 -3.84
C VAL A 48 -9.36 0.66 -5.29
N SER A 49 -9.73 1.94 -5.43
CA SER A 49 -9.78 2.61 -6.72
C SER A 49 -8.58 3.54 -6.86
N ALA A 50 -8.27 3.93 -8.09
CA ALA A 50 -7.20 4.89 -8.33
C ALA A 50 -7.48 6.17 -7.53
N GLY A 51 -6.47 6.66 -6.83
CA GLY A 51 -6.60 7.85 -6.00
C GLY A 51 -7.04 7.60 -4.56
N ASP A 52 -7.45 6.38 -4.21
CA ASP A 52 -7.81 6.05 -2.82
C ASP A 52 -6.57 6.17 -1.92
N VAL A 53 -6.79 6.69 -0.72
CA VAL A 53 -5.71 6.82 0.24
C VAL A 53 -5.39 5.45 0.84
N LEU A 54 -4.15 5.02 0.70
CA LEU A 54 -3.67 3.74 1.24
C LEU A 54 -3.01 3.91 2.60
N ALA A 55 -2.28 5.00 2.76
CA ALA A 55 -1.44 5.20 3.94
C ALA A 55 -0.97 6.63 4.00
N THR A 56 -0.35 7.01 5.12
CA THR A 56 0.38 8.26 5.23
C THR A 56 1.87 8.00 5.09
N VAL A 57 2.56 8.86 4.38
CA VAL A 57 4.00 8.73 4.14
C VAL A 57 4.76 8.99 5.44
N GLY A 58 5.71 8.12 5.76
CA GLY A 58 6.56 8.30 6.93
C GLY A 58 7.66 9.30 6.66
N LYS A 59 8.03 10.05 7.70
CA LYS A 59 9.11 11.02 7.58
C LYS A 59 10.47 10.36 7.53
N SER A 60 10.65 9.37 8.35
CA SER A 60 11.95 8.76 8.57
C SER A 60 12.32 7.76 7.50
N GLY A 61 11.39 7.36 6.69
CA GLY A 61 11.67 6.41 5.63
C GLY A 61 12.35 7.04 4.44
N GLY A 62 12.34 8.32 4.44
CA GLY A 62 12.98 9.06 3.36
C GLY A 62 14.47 8.95 3.41
#